data_8d0511ae0c1d5e22bee1175804587bbd
#
_entry.id   8d0511ae0c1d5e22bee1175804587bbd
#
_cell.length_a   1.000
_cell.length_b   1.000
_cell.length_c   1.000
_cell.angle_alpha   90.00
_cell.angle_beta   90.00
_cell.angle_gamma   90.00
#
_symmetry.space_group_name_H-M   'P 1'
#
loop_
_entity.id
_entity.type
_entity.pdbx_description
1 polymer ?
#
loop_
_entity_poly.entity_id
_entity_poly.type
_entity_poly.pdbx_seq_one_letter_code
_entity_poly.pdbx_strand_id
1 'polypeptide(L)'
;MTMSGKTWLQLACVGALLLGGAAEAQQIPFNPGDLVISTVSNSTGLANNDPNVLDTASPITLQEFQLGANATSATSVGTMALTQTGSGNQSAISGEYGSASEGILQQSANGQYLTIMGYGVNATTFNTSGTSVYGTAALGQTSSQTGGAFVTVPRVVALIGANGSVDTSTALTGVFNMNNPRSAATVDGTSFYVSGQGASEGDSTEGVFYATLGATTATSIDSSTDTRVVSILNTGSGNTLYVSRDVKTGPKNSTNISTLMSGSGGLPTSASGLVTTQVVAPSTPNSLSGNNSSITVTANTENGVNNSRDGNFVYLSPEQYFLASPTVMYVADSGSPKNGQTGAAAGLGDGGLQKWVLTDGTWQLDYDLSAGLNLVTANGGANSPSPTSPGVTGLFGLAGKVVGGQVELFATSYGLNELSTSYLYGITDTLSDTTLAEASNESFSVLDTAADGTDIRGVAFAPVPLPGSVWLMISGLCALGIGARRRRFA
;
A
#
# COMPACT_ATOMS: atom_id res chain seq x y z
N MET A 1 4.67 -83.77 2.98
CA MET A 1 5.64 -83.02 3.75
C MET A 1 5.59 -81.58 3.25
N THR A 2 4.79 -80.70 3.92
CA THR A 2 5.19 -79.55 4.67
C THR A 2 5.88 -78.46 3.85
N MET A 3 5.47 -77.24 3.73
CA MET A 3 4.89 -76.13 4.46
C MET A 3 4.72 -74.99 3.44
N SER A 4 3.58 -74.34 3.28
CA SER A 4 3.06 -73.21 4.03
C SER A 4 3.92 -71.93 3.92
N GLY A 5 3.46 -70.97 3.15
CA GLY A 5 3.91 -69.59 3.13
C GLY A 5 2.79 -68.68 2.63
N LYS A 6 1.98 -68.13 3.54
CA LYS A 6 0.92 -67.15 3.22
C LYS A 6 1.54 -65.79 3.05
N THR A 7 1.44 -65.23 1.88
CA THR A 7 1.72 -63.82 1.62
C THR A 7 0.39 -63.07 1.51
N TRP A 8 0.15 -62.13 2.44
CA TRP A 8 -0.99 -61.22 2.41
C TRP A 8 -0.67 -60.07 1.49
N LEU A 9 -1.42 -59.97 0.37
CA LEU A 9 -1.43 -58.84 -0.52
C LEU A 9 -2.55 -57.91 -0.03
N GLN A 10 -2.19 -56.77 0.58
CA GLN A 10 -3.15 -55.68 0.85
C GLN A 10 -3.39 -54.92 -0.42
N LEU A 11 -4.60 -55.08 -0.97
CA LEU A 11 -5.12 -54.23 -2.05
C LEU A 11 -5.62 -52.94 -1.48
N ALA A 12 -4.86 -51.86 -1.67
CA ALA A 12 -5.33 -50.50 -1.36
C ALA A 12 -6.22 -50.04 -2.56
N CYS A 13 -7.53 -50.00 -2.35
CA CYS A 13 -8.45 -49.31 -3.24
C CYS A 13 -8.24 -47.80 -3.12
N VAL A 14 -7.60 -47.22 -4.13
CA VAL A 14 -7.62 -45.75 -4.30
C VAL A 14 -8.90 -45.44 -5.10
N GLY A 15 -9.93 -45.04 -4.35
CA GLY A 15 -11.12 -44.44 -4.94
C GLY A 15 -10.81 -43.01 -5.35
N ALA A 16 -10.63 -42.75 -6.63
CA ALA A 16 -10.59 -41.43 -7.19
C ALA A 16 -12.02 -40.84 -7.19
N LEU A 17 -12.32 -40.00 -6.18
CA LEU A 17 -13.47 -39.10 -6.24
C LEU A 17 -13.10 -37.96 -7.20
N LEU A 18 -13.66 -37.98 -8.40
CA LEU A 18 -13.73 -36.81 -9.26
C LEU A 18 -14.77 -35.85 -8.68
N LEU A 19 -14.35 -35.02 -7.76
CA LEU A 19 -15.05 -33.78 -7.42
C LEU A 19 -14.65 -32.73 -8.45
N GLY A 20 -15.60 -32.28 -9.26
CA GLY A 20 -15.45 -31.09 -10.09
C GLY A 20 -15.21 -29.87 -9.18
N GLY A 21 -13.97 -29.62 -8.83
CA GLY A 21 -13.54 -28.42 -8.13
C GLY A 21 -13.51 -27.25 -9.09
N ALA A 22 -14.17 -26.15 -8.73
CA ALA A 22 -13.79 -24.84 -9.27
C ALA A 22 -12.27 -24.73 -9.15
N ALA A 23 -11.60 -24.25 -10.19
CA ALA A 23 -10.16 -24.01 -10.15
C ALA A 23 -9.87 -23.03 -9.02
N GLU A 24 -9.38 -23.53 -7.89
CA GLU A 24 -8.79 -22.69 -6.86
C GLU A 24 -7.56 -22.03 -7.51
N ALA A 25 -7.45 -20.72 -7.35
CA ALA A 25 -6.26 -20.00 -7.78
C ALA A 25 -5.03 -20.71 -7.17
N GLN A 26 -4.08 -21.05 -8.02
CA GLN A 26 -2.88 -21.76 -7.58
C GLN A 26 -2.14 -20.86 -6.60
N GLN A 27 -2.08 -21.25 -5.33
CA GLN A 27 -1.31 -20.55 -4.32
C GLN A 27 0.17 -20.70 -4.66
N ILE A 28 0.81 -19.61 -5.06
CA ILE A 28 2.24 -19.58 -5.37
C ILE A 28 2.95 -19.06 -4.10
N PRO A 29 3.85 -19.85 -3.48
CA PRO A 29 4.66 -19.35 -2.38
C PRO A 29 5.55 -18.21 -2.84
N PHE A 30 5.65 -17.15 -2.03
CA PHE A 30 6.57 -16.06 -2.28
C PHE A 30 7.99 -16.43 -1.88
N ASN A 31 8.97 -15.89 -2.59
CA ASN A 31 10.38 -16.06 -2.28
C ASN A 31 10.85 -14.93 -1.35
N PRO A 32 11.41 -15.24 -0.18
CA PRO A 32 11.91 -14.22 0.73
C PRO A 32 12.97 -13.32 0.07
N GLY A 33 12.78 -12.02 0.19
CA GLY A 33 13.69 -11.03 -0.39
C GLY A 33 13.30 -10.53 -1.79
N ASP A 34 12.36 -11.19 -2.45
CA ASP A 34 11.78 -10.70 -3.70
C ASP A 34 10.85 -9.51 -3.42
N LEU A 35 10.55 -8.75 -4.45
CA LEU A 35 9.64 -7.62 -4.41
C LEU A 35 8.28 -8.04 -4.95
N VAL A 36 7.21 -7.53 -4.35
CA VAL A 36 5.84 -7.75 -4.80
C VAL A 36 5.19 -6.41 -5.09
N ILE A 37 4.55 -6.29 -6.25
CA ILE A 37 3.68 -5.15 -6.57
C ILE A 37 2.23 -5.58 -6.63
N SER A 38 1.33 -4.65 -6.37
CA SER A 38 -0.10 -4.80 -6.67
C SER A 38 -0.45 -4.10 -7.98
N THR A 39 -1.30 -4.73 -8.77
CA THR A 39 -1.80 -4.19 -10.03
C THR A 39 -3.30 -4.33 -10.13
N VAL A 40 -3.93 -3.41 -10.85
CA VAL A 40 -5.33 -3.48 -11.29
C VAL A 40 -5.36 -3.38 -12.82
N SER A 41 -6.36 -3.99 -13.46
CA SER A 41 -6.47 -4.02 -14.92
C SER A 41 -7.89 -3.72 -15.37
N ASN A 42 -8.02 -3.05 -16.51
CA ASN A 42 -9.32 -2.86 -17.14
C ASN A 42 -10.01 -4.22 -17.38
N SER A 43 -11.12 -4.43 -16.71
CA SER A 43 -11.92 -5.66 -16.77
C SER A 43 -13.30 -5.47 -17.42
N THR A 44 -13.53 -4.30 -18.05
CA THR A 44 -14.84 -3.94 -18.62
C THR A 44 -15.08 -4.48 -20.00
N GLY A 45 -13.99 -4.82 -20.74
CA GLY A 45 -14.02 -5.16 -22.16
C GLY A 45 -14.13 -3.94 -23.09
N LEU A 46 -14.16 -2.72 -22.56
CA LEU A 46 -14.05 -1.47 -23.31
C LEU A 46 -12.58 -1.20 -23.65
N ALA A 47 -12.34 -0.29 -24.60
CA ALA A 47 -10.99 0.16 -24.91
C ALA A 47 -10.35 0.87 -23.70
N ASN A 48 -9.04 0.68 -23.48
CA ASN A 48 -8.36 1.21 -22.29
C ASN A 48 -8.37 2.74 -22.20
N ASN A 49 -8.57 3.44 -23.32
CA ASN A 49 -8.72 4.89 -23.36
C ASN A 49 -10.19 5.36 -23.32
N ASP A 50 -11.15 4.47 -23.13
CA ASP A 50 -12.56 4.83 -22.95
C ASP A 50 -12.74 5.42 -21.53
N PRO A 51 -13.29 6.64 -21.40
CA PRO A 51 -13.48 7.23 -20.07
C PRO A 51 -14.44 6.42 -19.16
N ASN A 52 -15.23 5.51 -19.72
CA ASN A 52 -16.13 4.66 -18.94
C ASN A 52 -15.42 3.45 -18.31
N VAL A 53 -14.12 3.26 -18.53
CA VAL A 53 -13.35 2.24 -17.81
C VAL A 53 -12.90 2.73 -16.44
N LEU A 54 -12.81 4.05 -16.27
CA LEU A 54 -12.42 4.66 -15.00
C LEU A 54 -13.46 4.36 -13.91
N ASP A 55 -12.99 4.32 -12.67
CA ASP A 55 -13.80 4.09 -11.47
C ASP A 55 -14.52 2.72 -11.44
N THR A 56 -14.22 1.83 -12.38
CA THR A 56 -14.80 0.47 -12.43
C THR A 56 -14.10 -0.50 -11.51
N ALA A 57 -14.77 -1.59 -11.15
CA ALA A 57 -14.16 -2.64 -10.35
C ALA A 57 -13.16 -3.46 -11.18
N SER A 58 -12.02 -3.75 -10.59
CA SER A 58 -10.92 -4.49 -11.22
C SER A 58 -10.40 -5.59 -10.29
N PRO A 59 -10.11 -6.78 -10.81
CA PRO A 59 -9.37 -7.77 -10.04
C PRO A 59 -8.01 -7.23 -9.63
N ILE A 60 -7.61 -7.48 -8.39
CA ILE A 60 -6.26 -7.16 -7.91
C ILE A 60 -5.35 -8.35 -8.21
N THR A 61 -4.21 -8.07 -8.83
CA THR A 61 -3.15 -9.07 -9.06
C THR A 61 -1.89 -8.65 -8.33
N LEU A 62 -1.24 -9.59 -7.66
CA LEU A 62 0.10 -9.43 -7.12
C LEU A 62 1.09 -10.01 -8.11
N GLN A 63 2.18 -9.27 -8.38
CA GLN A 63 3.26 -9.70 -9.26
C GLN A 63 4.56 -9.69 -8.48
N GLU A 64 5.27 -10.82 -8.49
CA GLU A 64 6.53 -11.00 -7.77
C GLU A 64 7.72 -10.81 -8.71
N PHE A 65 8.76 -10.14 -8.20
CA PHE A 65 9.98 -9.83 -8.92
C PHE A 65 11.20 -10.26 -8.12
N GLN A 66 12.07 -11.05 -8.74
CA GLN A 66 13.43 -11.26 -8.27
C GLN A 66 14.27 -10.02 -8.56
N LEU A 67 14.91 -9.50 -7.53
CA LEU A 67 15.72 -8.29 -7.62
C LEU A 67 17.14 -8.59 -8.09
N GLY A 68 17.64 -7.73 -8.97
CA GLY A 68 19.07 -7.63 -9.29
C GLY A 68 19.81 -6.80 -8.25
N ALA A 69 21.12 -6.63 -8.46
CA ALA A 69 21.96 -5.84 -7.56
C ALA A 69 21.65 -4.34 -7.66
N ASN A 70 21.79 -3.63 -6.53
CA ASN A 70 21.73 -2.17 -6.44
C ASN A 70 20.40 -1.55 -6.97
N ALA A 71 19.29 -2.26 -6.84
CA ALA A 71 17.96 -1.78 -7.27
C ALA A 71 17.87 -1.33 -8.74
N THR A 72 18.72 -1.86 -9.64
CA THR A 72 18.80 -1.43 -11.05
C THR A 72 18.08 -2.34 -12.02
N SER A 73 17.65 -3.53 -11.58
CA SER A 73 16.90 -4.49 -12.39
C SER A 73 16.00 -5.37 -11.54
N ALA A 74 14.92 -5.83 -12.16
CA ALA A 74 14.00 -6.80 -11.57
C ALA A 74 13.52 -7.76 -12.67
N THR A 75 13.25 -9.01 -12.31
CA THR A 75 12.74 -10.02 -13.23
C THR A 75 11.45 -10.61 -12.65
N SER A 76 10.36 -10.51 -13.37
CA SER A 76 9.08 -11.11 -12.97
C SER A 76 9.22 -12.62 -12.86
N VAL A 77 8.82 -13.19 -11.72
CA VAL A 77 8.92 -14.62 -11.42
C VAL A 77 7.57 -15.28 -11.17
N GLY A 78 6.53 -14.52 -10.90
CA GLY A 78 5.19 -15.06 -10.68
C GLY A 78 4.11 -14.00 -10.54
N THR A 79 2.85 -14.44 -10.70
CA THR A 79 1.67 -13.60 -10.50
C THR A 79 0.61 -14.36 -9.71
N MET A 80 -0.13 -13.67 -8.85
CA MET A 80 -1.24 -14.22 -8.08
C MET A 80 -2.43 -13.26 -8.12
N ALA A 81 -3.57 -13.70 -8.64
CA ALA A 81 -4.81 -12.94 -8.56
C ALA A 81 -5.47 -13.13 -7.20
N LEU A 82 -5.97 -12.05 -6.58
CA LEU A 82 -6.77 -12.13 -5.38
C LEU A 82 -8.18 -12.63 -5.70
N THR A 83 -8.84 -13.22 -4.69
CA THR A 83 -10.12 -13.91 -4.89
C THR A 83 -11.23 -12.96 -5.37
N GLN A 84 -11.93 -13.37 -6.42
CA GLN A 84 -13.12 -12.71 -6.92
C GLN A 84 -14.43 -13.39 -6.45
N THR A 85 -14.31 -14.42 -5.61
CA THR A 85 -15.47 -15.14 -5.07
C THR A 85 -15.45 -15.16 -3.55
N GLY A 86 -16.58 -14.78 -2.93
CA GLY A 86 -16.77 -14.97 -1.51
C GLY A 86 -17.12 -16.42 -1.18
N SER A 87 -16.65 -16.94 -0.04
CA SER A 87 -17.01 -18.25 0.47
C SER A 87 -16.93 -18.29 1.99
N GLY A 88 -17.99 -18.70 2.66
CA GLY A 88 -18.06 -18.66 4.12
C GLY A 88 -17.96 -17.23 4.65
N ASN A 89 -16.92 -16.96 5.43
CA ASN A 89 -16.59 -15.61 5.92
C ASN A 89 -15.59 -14.85 5.05
N GLN A 90 -15.13 -15.45 3.95
CA GLN A 90 -14.19 -14.82 3.02
C GLN A 90 -14.99 -13.99 2.00
N SER A 91 -14.52 -12.77 1.72
CA SER A 91 -15.12 -11.85 0.77
C SER A 91 -14.39 -11.91 -0.58
N ALA A 92 -15.10 -11.63 -1.68
CA ALA A 92 -14.42 -11.18 -2.88
C ALA A 92 -13.67 -9.87 -2.59
N ILE A 93 -12.62 -9.58 -3.36
CA ILE A 93 -11.91 -8.31 -3.26
C ILE A 93 -11.56 -7.78 -4.65
N SER A 94 -11.89 -6.51 -4.88
CA SER A 94 -11.54 -5.77 -6.10
C SER A 94 -10.92 -4.42 -5.74
N GLY A 95 -10.05 -3.92 -6.60
CA GLY A 95 -9.59 -2.54 -6.59
C GLY A 95 -10.42 -1.70 -7.57
N GLU A 96 -10.26 -0.39 -7.53
CA GLU A 96 -10.82 0.54 -8.51
C GLU A 96 -9.82 0.81 -9.64
N TYR A 97 -10.25 0.59 -10.88
CA TYR A 97 -9.42 0.94 -12.02
C TYR A 97 -9.42 2.46 -12.20
N GLY A 98 -8.23 3.02 -12.36
CA GLY A 98 -8.05 4.46 -12.49
C GLY A 98 -7.82 5.22 -11.18
N SER A 99 -8.16 4.68 -10.01
CA SER A 99 -7.91 5.37 -8.75
C SER A 99 -6.42 5.43 -8.40
N ALA A 100 -5.83 6.61 -8.38
CA ALA A 100 -4.39 6.81 -8.12
C ALA A 100 -4.02 6.74 -6.63
N SER A 101 -4.96 6.60 -5.71
CA SER A 101 -4.70 6.66 -4.26
C SER A 101 -5.03 5.38 -3.51
N GLU A 102 -5.25 4.27 -4.22
CA GLU A 102 -5.60 2.97 -3.67
C GLU A 102 -4.55 1.90 -3.96
N GLY A 103 -4.70 0.75 -3.33
CA GLY A 103 -3.89 -0.43 -3.64
C GLY A 103 -2.50 -0.43 -3.02
N ILE A 104 -2.26 0.39 -2.00
CA ILE A 104 -1.01 0.34 -1.22
C ILE A 104 -0.83 -1.07 -0.65
N LEU A 105 0.32 -1.66 -0.95
CA LEU A 105 0.75 -2.95 -0.44
C LEU A 105 1.74 -2.74 0.70
N GLN A 106 1.57 -3.45 1.81
CA GLN A 106 2.46 -3.32 2.95
C GLN A 106 2.87 -4.68 3.51
N GLN A 107 4.11 -4.80 3.90
CA GLN A 107 4.58 -5.93 4.69
C GLN A 107 4.23 -5.69 6.17
N SER A 108 3.78 -6.75 6.87
CA SER A 108 3.55 -6.71 8.33
C SER A 108 4.84 -6.38 9.09
N ALA A 109 4.71 -5.77 10.28
CA ALA A 109 5.88 -5.40 11.08
C ALA A 109 6.76 -6.61 11.49
N ASN A 110 6.18 -7.80 11.55
CA ASN A 110 6.91 -9.05 11.78
C ASN A 110 7.43 -9.72 10.48
N GLY A 111 7.17 -9.13 9.30
CA GLY A 111 7.62 -9.62 8.01
C GLY A 111 6.89 -10.85 7.46
N GLN A 112 5.84 -11.35 8.10
CA GLN A 112 5.23 -12.65 7.76
C GLN A 112 4.06 -12.56 6.78
N TYR A 113 3.51 -11.36 6.59
CA TYR A 113 2.33 -11.13 5.79
C TYR A 113 2.48 -9.90 4.91
N LEU A 114 1.72 -9.89 3.82
CA LEU A 114 1.36 -8.67 3.11
C LEU A 114 -0.09 -8.30 3.43
N THR A 115 -0.39 -7.01 3.36
CA THR A 115 -1.74 -6.47 3.48
C THR A 115 -2.04 -5.53 2.33
N ILE A 116 -3.28 -5.56 1.84
CA ILE A 116 -3.82 -4.62 0.84
C ILE A 116 -5.31 -4.42 1.12
N MET A 117 -5.81 -3.23 0.85
CA MET A 117 -7.24 -2.94 0.91
C MET A 117 -7.90 -2.94 -0.47
N GLY A 118 -9.20 -3.22 -0.46
CA GLY A 118 -10.06 -3.13 -1.64
C GLY A 118 -11.53 -3.16 -1.24
N TYR A 119 -12.39 -3.40 -2.22
CA TYR A 119 -13.85 -3.41 -2.10
C TYR A 119 -14.38 -4.83 -2.13
N GLY A 120 -15.34 -5.14 -1.27
CA GLY A 120 -15.94 -6.46 -1.13
C GLY A 120 -16.92 -6.79 -2.24
N VAL A 121 -16.49 -6.75 -3.49
CA VAL A 121 -17.28 -7.07 -4.68
C VAL A 121 -16.50 -7.93 -5.66
N ASN A 122 -17.21 -8.72 -6.47
CA ASN A 122 -16.68 -9.31 -7.68
C ASN A 122 -16.67 -8.26 -8.79
N ALA A 123 -15.57 -8.05 -9.49
CA ALA A 123 -15.41 -7.02 -10.50
C ALA A 123 -16.43 -7.17 -11.64
N THR A 124 -16.57 -8.37 -12.21
CA THR A 124 -17.52 -8.61 -13.29
C THR A 124 -18.96 -8.34 -12.85
N THR A 125 -19.35 -8.80 -11.66
CA THR A 125 -20.69 -8.58 -11.13
C THR A 125 -20.95 -7.11 -10.92
N PHE A 126 -20.00 -6.35 -10.35
CA PHE A 126 -20.16 -4.91 -10.16
C PHE A 126 -20.32 -4.18 -11.49
N ASN A 127 -19.39 -4.42 -12.44
CA ASN A 127 -19.35 -3.70 -13.72
C ASN A 127 -20.57 -4.01 -14.62
N THR A 128 -21.19 -5.18 -14.45
CA THR A 128 -22.43 -5.54 -15.19
C THR A 128 -23.72 -5.20 -14.47
N SER A 129 -23.64 -4.81 -13.20
CA SER A 129 -24.81 -4.43 -12.42
C SER A 129 -25.16 -2.97 -12.69
N GLY A 130 -26.43 -2.68 -12.92
CA GLY A 130 -26.86 -1.28 -13.06
C GLY A 130 -26.74 -0.50 -11.73
N THR A 131 -26.75 0.83 -11.82
CA THR A 131 -26.71 1.75 -10.66
C THR A 131 -27.86 1.53 -9.67
N SER A 132 -28.92 0.85 -10.08
CA SER A 132 -30.03 0.43 -9.21
C SER A 132 -29.62 -0.54 -8.09
N VAL A 133 -28.51 -1.26 -8.25
CA VAL A 133 -27.99 -2.21 -7.25
C VAL A 133 -27.08 -1.52 -6.25
N TYR A 134 -26.10 -0.75 -6.73
CA TYR A 134 -25.08 -0.13 -5.89
C TYR A 134 -25.25 1.39 -5.71
N GLY A 135 -26.19 2.01 -6.41
CA GLY A 135 -26.44 3.46 -6.35
C GLY A 135 -25.48 4.28 -7.23
N THR A 136 -24.43 3.66 -7.76
CA THR A 136 -23.37 4.30 -8.54
C THR A 136 -22.74 3.29 -9.49
N ALA A 137 -22.10 3.79 -10.57
CA ALA A 137 -21.23 3.00 -11.45
C ALA A 137 -19.75 3.10 -11.05
N ALA A 138 -19.39 4.09 -10.21
CA ALA A 138 -18.03 4.27 -9.70
C ALA A 138 -17.82 3.45 -8.42
N LEU A 139 -16.78 2.62 -8.38
CA LEU A 139 -16.56 1.69 -7.25
C LEU A 139 -16.27 2.44 -5.94
N GLY A 140 -15.40 3.45 -5.97
CA GLY A 140 -15.08 4.28 -4.80
C GLY A 140 -16.29 4.98 -4.20
N GLN A 141 -17.30 5.29 -5.02
CA GLN A 141 -18.52 5.96 -4.59
C GLN A 141 -19.57 5.01 -3.98
N THR A 142 -19.25 3.70 -3.84
CA THR A 142 -20.18 2.76 -3.21
C THR A 142 -20.31 3.00 -1.71
N SER A 143 -21.51 2.73 -1.19
CA SER A 143 -21.76 2.86 0.24
C SER A 143 -21.13 1.72 1.05
N SER A 144 -20.36 2.08 2.08
CA SER A 144 -19.93 1.15 3.14
C SER A 144 -20.90 1.11 4.33
N GLN A 145 -21.99 1.88 4.28
CA GLN A 145 -22.99 1.97 5.34
C GLN A 145 -24.02 0.83 5.22
N THR A 146 -24.37 0.24 6.34
CA THR A 146 -25.46 -0.76 6.41
C THR A 146 -26.84 -0.09 6.48
N GLY A 147 -27.85 -0.76 5.95
CA GLY A 147 -29.24 -0.29 6.06
C GLY A 147 -29.67 0.78 5.06
N GLY A 148 -28.88 1.01 4.01
CA GLY A 148 -29.23 1.88 2.89
C GLY A 148 -30.18 1.23 1.89
N ALA A 149 -30.61 2.00 0.87
CA ALA A 149 -31.43 1.50 -0.24
C ALA A 149 -30.63 0.63 -1.23
N PHE A 150 -29.32 0.73 -1.22
CA PHE A 150 -28.38 0.04 -2.11
C PHE A 150 -27.58 -1.02 -1.38
N VAL A 151 -26.97 -1.92 -2.14
CA VAL A 151 -26.11 -2.96 -1.59
C VAL A 151 -24.90 -2.32 -0.90
N THR A 152 -24.70 -2.66 0.36
CA THR A 152 -23.52 -2.25 1.12
C THR A 152 -22.27 -2.94 0.55
N VAL A 153 -21.26 -2.17 0.19
CA VAL A 153 -19.97 -2.68 -0.26
C VAL A 153 -18.94 -2.51 0.87
N PRO A 154 -18.58 -3.57 1.59
CA PRO A 154 -17.60 -3.46 2.66
C PRO A 154 -16.21 -3.11 2.10
N ARG A 155 -15.37 -2.49 2.94
CA ARG A 155 -13.96 -2.28 2.67
C ARG A 155 -13.19 -3.46 3.23
N VAL A 156 -12.55 -4.24 2.35
CA VAL A 156 -11.94 -5.52 2.68
C VAL A 156 -10.44 -5.35 2.87
N VAL A 157 -9.91 -5.98 3.92
CA VAL A 157 -8.46 -6.18 4.08
C VAL A 157 -8.14 -7.59 3.61
N ALA A 158 -7.27 -7.74 2.62
CA ALA A 158 -6.64 -9.02 2.30
C ALA A 158 -5.35 -9.17 3.11
N LEU A 159 -5.24 -10.25 3.86
CA LEU A 159 -4.04 -10.70 4.56
C LEU A 159 -3.42 -11.86 3.78
N ILE A 160 -2.20 -11.67 3.27
CA ILE A 160 -1.54 -12.61 2.36
C ILE A 160 -0.31 -13.20 3.05
N GLY A 161 -0.29 -14.51 3.25
CA GLY A 161 0.83 -15.22 3.85
C GLY A 161 1.92 -15.59 2.86
N ALA A 162 3.11 -15.91 3.37
CA ALA A 162 4.28 -16.30 2.58
C ALA A 162 4.06 -17.56 1.69
N ASN A 163 3.11 -18.40 2.06
CA ASN A 163 2.72 -19.59 1.27
C ASN A 163 1.68 -19.28 0.18
N GLY A 164 1.34 -18.00 -0.05
CA GLY A 164 0.29 -17.59 -0.98
C GLY A 164 -1.13 -17.72 -0.43
N SER A 165 -1.31 -18.08 0.85
CA SER A 165 -2.64 -18.07 1.47
C SER A 165 -3.19 -16.65 1.55
N VAL A 166 -4.50 -16.48 1.29
CA VAL A 166 -5.18 -15.19 1.36
C VAL A 166 -6.37 -15.31 2.31
N ASP A 167 -6.44 -14.40 3.29
CA ASP A 167 -7.58 -14.24 4.17
C ASP A 167 -8.25 -12.88 3.89
N THR A 168 -9.51 -12.88 3.49
CA THR A 168 -10.35 -11.73 3.21
C THR A 168 -11.57 -11.66 4.15
N SER A 169 -11.46 -12.27 5.33
CA SER A 169 -12.53 -12.31 6.32
C SER A 169 -12.79 -10.97 7.01
N THR A 170 -11.79 -10.05 6.99
CA THR A 170 -11.94 -8.71 7.53
C THR A 170 -12.60 -7.80 6.49
N ALA A 171 -13.90 -7.61 6.63
CA ALA A 171 -14.76 -6.92 5.66
C ALA A 171 -15.56 -5.82 6.37
N LEU A 172 -15.00 -4.62 6.42
CA LEU A 172 -15.44 -3.52 7.28
C LEU A 172 -16.57 -2.72 6.65
N THR A 173 -17.59 -2.45 7.43
CA THR A 173 -18.66 -1.50 7.12
C THR A 173 -18.58 -0.26 8.01
N GLY A 174 -19.10 0.87 7.53
CA GLY A 174 -19.04 2.12 8.27
C GLY A 174 -17.66 2.78 8.28
N VAL A 175 -16.80 2.44 7.35
CA VAL A 175 -15.51 3.08 7.11
C VAL A 175 -15.38 3.46 5.64
N PHE A 176 -14.75 4.58 5.33
CA PHE A 176 -14.47 5.08 3.97
C PHE A 176 -15.73 5.05 3.09
N ASN A 177 -16.81 5.56 3.65
CA ASN A 177 -18.11 5.59 2.97
C ASN A 177 -18.05 6.50 1.75
N MET A 178 -18.52 6.02 0.61
CA MET A 178 -18.54 6.72 -0.68
C MET A 178 -17.16 7.28 -1.11
N ASN A 179 -16.07 6.64 -0.64
CA ASN A 179 -14.72 7.01 -1.03
C ASN A 179 -13.72 5.85 -0.79
N ASN A 180 -12.44 6.15 -0.90
CA ASN A 180 -11.37 5.21 -1.13
C ASN A 180 -10.80 4.59 0.15
N PRO A 181 -10.77 3.24 0.27
CA PRO A 181 -9.88 2.54 1.20
C PRO A 181 -8.45 2.62 0.64
N ARG A 182 -7.47 3.07 1.43
CA ARG A 182 -6.12 3.34 0.91
C ARG A 182 -5.07 2.36 1.37
N SER A 183 -4.96 2.12 2.67
CA SER A 183 -3.93 1.22 3.17
C SER A 183 -4.37 0.45 4.41
N ALA A 184 -3.70 -0.70 4.64
CA ALA A 184 -3.82 -1.49 5.86
C ALA A 184 -2.42 -1.85 6.37
N ALA A 185 -2.22 -1.75 7.69
CA ALA A 185 -0.99 -2.16 8.37
C ALA A 185 -1.31 -3.14 9.50
N THR A 186 -0.45 -4.11 9.73
CA THR A 186 -0.57 -5.09 10.80
C THR A 186 0.79 -5.39 11.42
N VAL A 187 0.79 -5.79 12.70
CA VAL A 187 2.00 -6.32 13.32
C VAL A 187 2.24 -7.76 12.89
N ASP A 188 1.20 -8.61 13.01
CA ASP A 188 1.31 -10.07 12.95
C ASP A 188 0.10 -10.76 12.29
N GLY A 189 -0.80 -10.01 11.66
CA GLY A 189 -2.01 -10.51 11.01
C GLY A 189 -3.20 -10.69 11.93
N THR A 190 -3.10 -10.46 13.24
CA THR A 190 -4.21 -10.64 14.19
C THR A 190 -5.11 -9.40 14.30
N SER A 191 -4.61 -8.23 13.94
CA SER A 191 -5.33 -6.97 13.91
C SER A 191 -4.74 -6.02 12.88
N PHE A 192 -5.51 -5.01 12.48
CA PHE A 192 -5.18 -4.08 11.41
C PHE A 192 -5.45 -2.65 11.84
N TYR A 193 -4.61 -1.74 11.33
CA TYR A 193 -4.90 -0.33 11.20
C TYR A 193 -5.19 -0.05 9.74
N VAL A 194 -6.31 0.59 9.45
CA VAL A 194 -6.75 0.90 8.10
C VAL A 194 -6.93 2.40 7.94
N SER A 195 -6.62 2.93 6.76
CA SER A 195 -6.73 4.35 6.44
C SER A 195 -7.47 4.60 5.15
N GLY A 196 -8.09 5.76 5.05
CA GLY A 196 -8.80 6.17 3.84
C GLY A 196 -9.58 7.46 4.00
N GLN A 197 -10.35 7.76 2.97
CA GLN A 197 -11.16 8.96 2.82
C GLN A 197 -12.64 8.63 3.05
N GLY A 198 -13.40 9.56 3.64
CA GLY A 198 -14.86 9.48 3.79
C GLY A 198 -15.60 10.24 2.69
N ALA A 199 -16.92 10.27 2.77
CA ALA A 199 -17.79 10.91 1.77
C ALA A 199 -17.52 12.41 1.59
N SER A 200 -17.02 13.07 2.60
CA SER A 200 -16.61 14.48 2.60
C SER A 200 -15.61 14.73 3.71
N GLU A 201 -14.90 15.83 3.62
CA GLU A 201 -13.99 16.28 4.68
C GLU A 201 -14.73 16.40 6.02
N GLY A 202 -14.21 15.74 7.04
CA GLY A 202 -14.81 15.66 8.37
C GLY A 202 -15.88 14.58 8.54
N ASP A 203 -16.07 13.72 7.56
CA ASP A 203 -16.92 12.54 7.69
C ASP A 203 -16.38 11.60 8.78
N SER A 204 -17.26 11.09 9.63
CA SER A 204 -16.86 10.16 10.70
C SER A 204 -16.31 8.83 10.21
N THR A 205 -16.41 8.55 8.91
CA THR A 205 -15.91 7.33 8.27
C THR A 205 -14.55 7.52 7.60
N GLU A 206 -13.96 8.75 7.63
CA GLU A 206 -12.61 9.01 7.16
C GLU A 206 -11.55 8.79 8.25
N GLY A 207 -10.28 8.69 7.87
CA GLY A 207 -9.16 8.70 8.80
C GLY A 207 -8.56 7.32 9.06
N VAL A 208 -8.21 7.04 10.32
CA VAL A 208 -7.57 5.81 10.76
C VAL A 208 -8.48 5.01 11.68
N PHE A 209 -8.61 3.72 11.41
CA PHE A 209 -9.42 2.80 12.21
C PHE A 209 -8.62 1.56 12.61
N TYR A 210 -9.01 0.95 13.74
CA TYR A 210 -8.51 -0.33 14.24
C TYR A 210 -9.55 -1.43 14.11
N ALA A 211 -9.16 -2.59 13.63
CA ALA A 211 -10.00 -3.78 13.52
C ALA A 211 -9.22 -5.06 13.84
N THR A 212 -9.87 -6.06 14.39
CA THR A 212 -9.28 -7.41 14.55
C THR A 212 -9.52 -8.25 13.30
N LEU A 213 -8.72 -9.29 13.11
CA LEU A 213 -8.93 -10.27 12.02
C LEU A 213 -10.37 -10.82 12.07
N GLY A 214 -11.03 -10.85 10.91
CA GLY A 214 -12.41 -11.32 10.76
C GLY A 214 -13.48 -10.32 11.21
N ALA A 215 -13.12 -9.09 11.59
CA ALA A 215 -14.08 -8.07 11.98
C ALA A 215 -14.90 -7.55 10.79
N THR A 216 -16.15 -7.17 11.07
CA THR A 216 -17.04 -6.49 10.10
C THR A 216 -17.24 -5.02 10.41
N THR A 217 -16.71 -4.54 11.54
CA THR A 217 -16.72 -3.14 11.96
C THR A 217 -15.36 -2.77 12.53
N ALA A 218 -15.06 -1.49 12.58
CA ALA A 218 -13.78 -0.99 13.09
C ALA A 218 -13.99 0.09 14.16
N THR A 219 -12.99 0.29 15.01
CA THR A 219 -12.96 1.35 16.02
C THR A 219 -12.17 2.54 15.46
N SER A 220 -12.75 3.75 15.49
CA SER A 220 -12.04 4.96 15.09
C SER A 220 -10.86 5.25 16.03
N ILE A 221 -9.69 5.49 15.43
CA ILE A 221 -8.49 5.98 16.11
C ILE A 221 -8.36 7.47 15.90
N ASP A 222 -8.41 7.92 14.64
CA ASP A 222 -8.33 9.32 14.27
C ASP A 222 -9.19 9.57 13.02
N SER A 223 -10.32 10.24 13.20
CA SER A 223 -11.23 10.65 12.13
C SER A 223 -11.20 12.17 11.92
N SER A 224 -10.08 12.81 12.27
CA SER A 224 -9.95 14.26 12.19
C SER A 224 -9.81 14.77 10.77
N THR A 225 -9.28 13.95 9.87
CA THR A 225 -8.99 14.32 8.48
C THR A 225 -8.78 13.11 7.60
N ASP A 226 -8.90 13.29 6.29
CA ASP A 226 -8.49 12.37 5.26
C ASP A 226 -7.03 11.89 5.46
N THR A 227 -6.80 10.60 5.29
CA THR A 227 -5.48 9.99 5.50
C THR A 227 -5.05 9.19 4.27
N ARG A 228 -3.74 9.26 3.97
CA ARG A 228 -3.14 8.50 2.88
C ARG A 228 -2.73 7.11 3.35
N VAL A 229 -1.53 6.96 3.86
CA VAL A 229 -0.96 5.67 4.24
C VAL A 229 -0.79 5.58 5.74
N VAL A 230 -1.31 4.50 6.34
CA VAL A 230 -1.00 4.11 7.72
C VAL A 230 0.04 2.99 7.68
N SER A 231 1.10 3.08 8.48
CA SER A 231 2.16 2.07 8.56
C SER A 231 2.60 1.83 10.00
N ILE A 232 3.05 0.62 10.30
CA ILE A 232 3.65 0.29 11.59
C ILE A 232 5.15 0.15 11.38
N LEU A 233 5.93 1.07 11.93
CA LEU A 233 7.38 1.09 11.82
C LEU A 233 8.04 0.80 13.16
N ASN A 234 9.14 0.05 13.13
CA ASN A 234 9.95 -0.19 14.32
C ASN A 234 11.01 0.91 14.45
N THR A 235 10.87 1.73 15.48
CA THR A 235 11.76 2.86 15.76
C THR A 235 12.98 2.49 16.62
N GLY A 236 13.22 1.19 16.85
CA GLY A 236 14.24 0.71 17.79
C GLY A 236 13.77 0.67 19.25
N SER A 237 12.75 1.44 19.62
CA SER A 237 12.08 1.41 20.92
C SER A 237 10.76 0.63 20.91
N GLY A 238 10.38 0.08 19.77
CA GLY A 238 9.15 -0.68 19.56
C GLY A 238 8.37 -0.25 18.32
N ASN A 239 7.23 -0.87 18.12
CA ASN A 239 6.33 -0.55 17.02
C ASN A 239 5.61 0.78 17.28
N THR A 240 5.63 1.65 16.29
CA THR A 240 4.97 2.95 16.29
C THR A 240 4.06 3.05 15.08
N LEU A 241 2.84 3.54 15.26
CA LEU A 241 1.91 3.78 14.18
C LEU A 241 2.20 5.14 13.56
N TYR A 242 2.46 5.16 12.27
CA TYR A 242 2.63 6.37 11.47
C TYR A 242 1.47 6.54 10.51
N VAL A 243 1.16 7.77 10.15
CA VAL A 243 0.15 8.10 9.15
C VAL A 243 0.59 9.30 8.31
N SER A 244 0.46 9.21 7.00
CA SER A 244 0.63 10.34 6.09
C SER A 244 -0.73 10.98 5.78
N ARG A 245 -0.71 12.30 5.62
CA ARG A 245 -1.85 13.15 5.28
C ARG A 245 -1.47 14.11 4.19
N ASP A 246 -2.39 14.34 3.27
CA ASP A 246 -2.19 15.28 2.17
C ASP A 246 -3.51 15.99 1.82
N VAL A 247 -3.98 16.78 2.77
CA VAL A 247 -5.15 17.65 2.62
C VAL A 247 -4.66 19.09 2.49
N LYS A 248 -4.63 19.60 1.26
CA LYS A 248 -4.01 20.90 0.94
C LYS A 248 -4.95 22.11 1.07
N THR A 249 -6.24 21.87 1.11
CA THR A 249 -7.28 22.90 1.11
C THR A 249 -8.35 22.59 2.16
N GLY A 250 -9.13 23.59 2.53
CA GLY A 250 -10.24 23.41 3.45
C GLY A 250 -9.89 23.66 4.92
N PRO A 251 -10.89 23.60 5.82
CA PRO A 251 -10.71 23.88 7.24
C PRO A 251 -9.89 22.84 7.99
N LYS A 252 -9.73 21.64 7.42
CA LYS A 252 -8.95 20.54 7.99
C LYS A 252 -7.64 20.28 7.25
N ASN A 253 -7.15 21.33 6.59
CA ASN A 253 -5.86 21.29 5.91
C ASN A 253 -4.78 20.66 6.80
N SER A 254 -4.18 19.58 6.31
CA SER A 254 -3.16 18.82 7.03
C SER A 254 -2.28 18.07 6.03
N THR A 255 -1.06 18.55 5.85
CA THR A 255 -0.05 17.87 5.01
C THR A 255 1.14 17.55 5.89
N ASN A 256 1.31 16.28 6.26
CA ASN A 256 2.36 15.84 7.17
C ASN A 256 2.44 14.31 7.23
N ILE A 257 3.51 13.81 7.87
CA ILE A 257 3.54 12.48 8.47
C ILE A 257 3.52 12.65 9.99
N SER A 258 2.66 11.92 10.66
CA SER A 258 2.50 11.96 12.12
C SER A 258 2.59 10.56 12.71
N THR A 259 2.97 10.49 13.98
CA THR A 259 2.80 9.28 14.79
C THR A 259 1.49 9.33 15.55
N LEU A 260 0.86 8.17 15.71
CA LEU A 260 -0.34 7.96 16.53
C LEU A 260 0.00 6.93 17.59
N MET A 261 -0.02 7.36 18.87
CA MET A 261 0.34 6.51 20.00
C MET A 261 -0.73 6.56 21.09
N SER A 262 -0.88 5.48 21.83
CA SER A 262 -1.65 5.51 23.07
C SER A 262 -0.94 6.39 24.12
N GLY A 263 -1.66 7.17 24.89
CA GLY A 263 -1.10 7.96 26.00
C GLY A 263 -0.44 7.11 27.09
N SER A 264 -0.73 5.82 27.17
CA SER A 264 -0.04 4.85 28.02
C SER A 264 1.20 4.24 27.35
N GLY A 265 1.53 4.64 26.12
CA GLY A 265 2.55 4.03 25.26
C GLY A 265 2.01 2.89 24.43
N GLY A 266 2.70 2.57 23.30
CA GLY A 266 2.33 1.52 22.37
C GLY A 266 1.27 1.93 21.36
N LEU A 267 0.85 0.94 20.55
CA LEU A 267 -0.10 1.13 19.47
C LEU A 267 -1.52 1.41 20.02
N PRO A 268 -2.25 2.43 19.50
CA PRO A 268 -3.57 2.77 19.99
C PRO A 268 -4.63 1.79 19.46
N THR A 269 -5.62 1.42 20.28
CA THR A 269 -6.79 0.61 19.86
C THR A 269 -8.09 1.39 19.89
N SER A 270 -8.03 2.68 20.28
CA SER A 270 -9.16 3.61 20.31
C SER A 270 -8.64 5.04 20.28
N ALA A 271 -9.53 5.99 20.03
CA ALA A 271 -9.23 7.42 20.10
C ALA A 271 -9.00 7.95 21.53
N SER A 272 -9.33 7.16 22.57
CA SER A 272 -9.19 7.59 23.96
C SER A 272 -7.72 7.70 24.36
N GLY A 273 -7.32 8.90 24.77
CA GLY A 273 -5.93 9.16 25.17
C GLY A 273 -4.94 9.09 23.99
N LEU A 274 -5.39 9.28 22.76
CA LEU A 274 -4.53 9.35 21.59
C LEU A 274 -3.55 10.53 21.70
N VAL A 275 -2.28 10.25 21.44
CA VAL A 275 -1.22 11.25 21.30
C VAL A 275 -0.77 11.27 19.85
N THR A 276 -0.93 12.42 19.21
CA THR A 276 -0.50 12.65 17.83
C THR A 276 0.71 13.58 17.83
N THR A 277 1.79 13.17 17.14
CA THR A 277 3.00 14.00 17.00
C THR A 277 3.37 14.10 15.53
N GLN A 278 3.44 15.30 14.98
CA GLN A 278 3.96 15.53 13.63
C GLN A 278 5.46 15.27 13.60
N VAL A 279 5.92 14.49 12.63
CA VAL A 279 7.34 14.16 12.45
C VAL A 279 7.88 14.76 11.15
N VAL A 280 7.16 14.63 10.04
CA VAL A 280 7.48 15.31 8.78
C VAL A 280 6.37 16.30 8.50
N ALA A 281 6.72 17.57 8.34
CA ALA A 281 5.74 18.63 8.10
C ALA A 281 6.38 19.80 7.34
N PRO A 282 5.59 20.59 6.61
CA PRO A 282 6.05 21.81 5.98
C PRO A 282 6.58 22.79 7.03
N SER A 283 7.70 23.44 6.73
CA SER A 283 8.32 24.42 7.64
C SER A 283 7.53 25.73 7.73
N THR A 284 6.78 26.05 6.68
CA THR A 284 5.90 27.22 6.60
C THR A 284 4.64 26.89 5.79
N PRO A 285 3.45 27.28 6.26
CA PRO A 285 2.26 27.26 5.43
C PRO A 285 2.48 28.21 4.24
N ASN A 286 2.42 27.70 3.01
CA ASN A 286 2.56 28.53 1.83
C ASN A 286 1.24 29.27 1.53
N SER A 287 1.33 30.58 1.36
CA SER A 287 0.20 31.41 0.95
C SER A 287 -0.08 31.40 -0.54
N LEU A 288 0.71 30.69 -1.35
CA LEU A 288 0.46 30.58 -2.79
C LEU A 288 -0.78 29.74 -3.05
N SER A 289 -1.88 30.42 -3.30
CA SER A 289 -3.16 29.90 -3.82
C SER A 289 -3.63 28.55 -3.23
N GLY A 290 -3.66 28.45 -1.89
CA GLY A 290 -4.25 27.29 -1.20
C GLY A 290 -3.35 26.07 -1.07
N ASN A 291 -2.09 26.15 -1.46
CA ASN A 291 -1.13 25.08 -1.28
C ASN A 291 -0.28 25.31 -0.01
N ASN A 292 -0.61 24.62 1.08
CA ASN A 292 0.05 24.74 2.38
C ASN A 292 1.14 23.69 2.61
N SER A 293 1.72 23.17 1.55
CA SER A 293 2.64 22.03 1.62
C SER A 293 4.10 22.37 1.31
N SER A 294 4.45 23.65 1.17
CA SER A 294 5.81 24.02 0.84
C SER A 294 6.78 23.90 2.02
N ILE A 295 7.96 23.41 1.72
CA ILE A 295 9.12 23.37 2.59
C ILE A 295 10.10 24.40 2.07
N THR A 296 10.56 25.32 2.93
CA THR A 296 11.63 26.24 2.57
C THR A 296 12.94 25.47 2.63
N VAL A 297 13.66 25.43 1.51
CA VAL A 297 14.95 24.74 1.39
C VAL A 297 16.03 25.71 0.93
N THR A 298 17.28 25.33 1.14
CA THR A 298 18.40 26.00 0.52
C THR A 298 18.42 25.69 -0.99
N ALA A 299 18.84 26.60 -1.82
CA ALA A 299 18.96 26.37 -3.25
C ALA A 299 19.70 25.06 -3.56
N ASN A 300 19.24 24.33 -4.60
CA ASN A 300 19.77 23.04 -5.04
C ASN A 300 19.57 21.88 -4.06
N THR A 301 18.37 21.74 -3.51
CA THR A 301 17.99 20.60 -2.69
C THR A 301 17.42 19.44 -3.52
N GLU A 302 17.02 19.68 -4.77
CA GLU A 302 16.47 18.69 -5.69
C GLU A 302 17.45 18.31 -6.81
N ASN A 303 17.47 17.04 -7.18
CA ASN A 303 18.05 16.60 -8.45
C ASN A 303 16.93 16.24 -9.43
N GLY A 304 17.09 16.53 -10.68
CA GLY A 304 16.10 16.21 -11.72
C GLY A 304 15.68 17.41 -12.53
N VAL A 305 14.58 17.23 -13.27
CA VAL A 305 14.17 18.21 -14.30
C VAL A 305 13.59 19.50 -13.75
N ASN A 306 13.14 19.52 -12.53
CA ASN A 306 12.47 20.68 -11.92
C ASN A 306 13.25 21.32 -10.76
N ASN A 307 14.49 20.97 -10.59
CA ASN A 307 15.35 21.40 -9.50
C ASN A 307 15.55 22.91 -9.32
N SER A 308 15.12 23.74 -10.25
CA SER A 308 15.28 25.18 -10.20
C SER A 308 13.94 25.94 -10.26
N ARG A 309 12.84 25.25 -10.19
CA ARG A 309 11.54 25.80 -10.58
C ARG A 309 11.04 26.87 -9.65
N ASP A 310 11.11 26.67 -8.35
CA ASP A 310 10.65 27.60 -7.33
C ASP A 310 11.78 28.12 -6.44
N GLY A 311 13.02 27.88 -6.82
CA GLY A 311 14.21 28.49 -6.23
C GLY A 311 14.54 28.06 -4.80
N ASN A 312 13.57 28.03 -3.89
CA ASN A 312 13.78 27.74 -2.48
C ASN A 312 12.66 26.93 -1.83
N PHE A 313 11.84 26.23 -2.63
CA PHE A 313 10.70 25.48 -2.10
C PHE A 313 10.66 24.07 -2.69
N VAL A 314 10.40 23.09 -1.84
CA VAL A 314 9.97 21.74 -2.17
C VAL A 314 8.56 21.58 -1.61
N TYR A 315 7.67 20.97 -2.39
CA TYR A 315 6.31 20.70 -1.93
C TYR A 315 6.24 19.33 -1.28
N LEU A 316 5.49 19.23 -0.21
CA LEU A 316 5.22 17.98 0.48
C LEU A 316 3.85 17.45 0.05
N SER A 317 3.83 16.27 -0.53
CA SER A 317 2.62 15.48 -0.87
C SER A 317 2.86 14.02 -0.48
N PRO A 318 2.94 13.72 0.85
CA PRO A 318 3.45 12.45 1.31
C PRO A 318 2.44 11.33 1.07
N GLU A 319 2.91 10.27 0.45
CA GLU A 319 2.20 9.02 0.27
C GLU A 319 2.83 7.96 1.19
N GLN A 320 3.50 6.93 0.67
CA GLN A 320 4.18 5.91 1.49
C GLN A 320 5.57 6.38 1.92
N TYR A 321 6.07 5.82 3.01
CA TYR A 321 7.36 6.20 3.61
C TYR A 321 8.08 4.97 4.16
N PHE A 322 9.41 5.06 4.24
CA PHE A 322 10.31 4.02 4.73
C PHE A 322 11.29 4.58 5.76
N LEU A 323 11.37 3.97 6.93
CA LEU A 323 12.32 4.35 7.98
C LEU A 323 13.59 3.49 7.84
N ALA A 324 14.66 4.07 7.29
CA ALA A 324 15.94 3.37 7.08
C ALA A 324 16.74 3.23 8.38
N SER A 325 16.55 4.17 9.30
CA SER A 325 17.09 4.13 10.67
C SER A 325 16.17 4.94 11.59
N PRO A 326 16.35 4.90 12.92
CA PRO A 326 15.58 5.75 13.83
C PRO A 326 15.66 7.25 13.52
N THR A 327 16.62 7.68 12.71
CA THR A 327 16.89 9.08 12.37
C THR A 327 16.86 9.39 10.89
N VAL A 328 16.57 8.42 10.01
CA VAL A 328 16.51 8.64 8.55
C VAL A 328 15.24 8.03 7.99
N MET A 329 14.42 8.86 7.35
CA MET A 329 13.17 8.47 6.70
C MET A 329 13.19 8.90 5.23
N TYR A 330 12.73 8.01 4.36
CA TYR A 330 12.44 8.31 2.97
C TYR A 330 10.94 8.41 2.79
N VAL A 331 10.49 9.40 2.00
CA VAL A 331 9.09 9.68 1.74
C VAL A 331 8.85 9.68 0.24
N ALA A 332 7.93 8.85 -0.24
CA ALA A 332 7.40 8.95 -1.59
C ALA A 332 6.50 10.18 -1.65
N ASP A 333 6.86 11.12 -2.49
CA ASP A 333 6.11 12.36 -2.71
C ASP A 333 5.40 12.31 -4.06
N SER A 334 4.09 12.48 -4.06
CA SER A 334 3.26 12.42 -5.28
C SER A 334 3.26 13.70 -6.09
N GLY A 335 3.89 14.75 -5.58
CA GLY A 335 3.97 16.05 -6.23
C GLY A 335 2.70 16.89 -6.08
N SER A 336 2.78 18.10 -6.59
CA SER A 336 1.68 19.05 -6.58
C SER A 336 1.72 19.93 -7.85
N PRO A 337 0.66 20.04 -8.66
CA PRO A 337 -0.61 19.33 -8.52
C PRO A 337 -0.51 17.85 -8.91
N LYS A 338 -1.42 17.07 -8.39
CA LYS A 338 -1.62 15.66 -8.71
C LYS A 338 -3.05 15.43 -9.22
N ASN A 339 -3.33 14.27 -9.79
CA ASN A 339 -4.67 13.88 -10.28
C ASN A 339 -5.31 14.92 -11.19
N GLY A 340 -4.60 15.37 -12.21
CA GLY A 340 -5.14 16.31 -13.18
C GLY A 340 -5.53 17.67 -12.59
N GLN A 341 -5.12 18.00 -11.37
CA GLN A 341 -5.30 19.32 -10.81
C GLN A 341 -4.56 20.33 -11.69
N THR A 342 -5.33 21.05 -12.52
CA THR A 342 -4.82 22.12 -13.35
C THR A 342 -4.80 23.40 -12.56
N GLY A 343 -3.74 24.18 -12.64
CA GLY A 343 -3.75 25.54 -12.16
C GLY A 343 -2.60 26.03 -11.32
N ALA A 344 -1.84 25.17 -10.70
CA ALA A 344 -0.58 25.58 -10.11
C ALA A 344 0.56 25.06 -10.98
N ALA A 345 1.05 25.89 -11.90
CA ALA A 345 2.22 25.54 -12.70
C ALA A 345 3.49 25.37 -11.85
N ALA A 346 3.53 25.95 -10.67
CA ALA A 346 4.48 25.68 -9.61
C ALA A 346 4.24 24.28 -9.06
N GLY A 347 5.17 23.44 -8.83
CA GLY A 347 5.02 22.12 -8.25
C GLY A 347 4.70 20.96 -9.23
N LEU A 348 4.40 21.23 -10.49
CA LEU A 348 4.16 20.15 -11.44
C LEU A 348 5.45 19.40 -11.76
N GLY A 349 5.45 18.08 -11.49
CA GLY A 349 6.64 17.25 -11.53
C GLY A 349 7.63 17.53 -10.38
N ASP A 350 7.15 18.08 -9.29
CA ASP A 350 7.88 18.39 -8.08
C ASP A 350 7.88 17.20 -7.10
N GLY A 351 7.25 16.10 -7.47
CA GLY A 351 7.27 14.88 -6.70
C GLY A 351 8.54 14.09 -6.93
N GLY A 352 8.90 13.29 -5.94
CA GLY A 352 10.12 12.49 -5.95
C GLY A 352 10.27 11.67 -4.69
N LEU A 353 11.52 11.38 -4.33
CA LEU A 353 11.89 10.68 -3.13
C LEU A 353 12.58 11.64 -2.18
N GLN A 354 11.90 12.05 -1.15
CA GLN A 354 12.44 12.96 -0.15
C GLN A 354 13.19 12.19 0.95
N LYS A 355 14.42 12.59 1.25
CA LYS A 355 15.20 12.10 2.39
C LYS A 355 15.09 13.08 3.55
N TRP A 356 14.59 12.60 4.66
CA TRP A 356 14.41 13.36 5.90
C TRP A 356 15.31 12.80 6.99
N VAL A 357 15.98 13.68 7.71
CA VAL A 357 16.92 13.32 8.78
C VAL A 357 16.51 14.00 10.09
N LEU A 358 16.54 13.23 11.18
CA LEU A 358 16.27 13.75 12.53
C LEU A 358 17.53 14.38 13.11
N THR A 359 17.55 15.70 13.16
CA THR A 359 18.66 16.51 13.70
C THR A 359 18.16 17.35 14.87
N ASP A 360 18.82 17.23 16.02
CA ASP A 360 18.47 17.96 17.24
C ASP A 360 16.99 17.86 17.65
N GLY A 361 16.41 16.66 17.43
CA GLY A 361 15.01 16.37 17.76
C GLY A 361 13.98 16.89 16.75
N THR A 362 14.42 17.41 15.61
CA THR A 362 13.54 17.92 14.54
C THR A 362 13.87 17.22 13.22
N TRP A 363 12.84 16.73 12.51
CA TRP A 363 12.99 16.17 11.18
C TRP A 363 13.20 17.30 10.17
N GLN A 364 14.24 17.18 9.35
CA GLN A 364 14.64 18.14 8.33
C GLN A 364 14.79 17.43 7.00
N LEU A 365 14.38 18.08 5.91
CA LEU A 365 14.59 17.61 4.56
C LEU A 365 16.06 17.86 4.17
N ASP A 366 16.79 16.79 3.86
CA ASP A 366 18.16 16.89 3.34
C ASP A 366 18.16 17.15 1.83
N TYR A 367 17.39 16.33 1.08
CA TYR A 367 17.25 16.48 -0.37
C TYR A 367 16.07 15.69 -0.94
N ASP A 368 15.73 15.97 -2.19
CA ASP A 368 14.74 15.29 -3.01
C ASP A 368 15.39 14.70 -4.26
N LEU A 369 15.13 13.43 -4.54
CA LEU A 369 15.65 12.68 -5.69
C LEU A 369 14.53 12.43 -6.70
N SER A 370 14.70 12.97 -7.90
CA SER A 370 13.75 12.79 -9.01
C SER A 370 14.41 12.46 -10.34
N ALA A 371 15.75 12.45 -10.40
CA ALA A 371 16.47 12.08 -11.60
C ALA A 371 16.13 10.64 -12.03
N GLY A 372 15.81 10.45 -13.31
CA GLY A 372 15.40 9.16 -13.88
C GLY A 372 13.92 8.85 -13.78
N LEU A 373 13.12 9.63 -13.04
CA LEU A 373 11.66 9.54 -13.09
C LEU A 373 11.14 10.16 -14.41
N ASN A 374 10.08 9.57 -14.95
CA ASN A 374 9.40 10.08 -16.15
C ASN A 374 8.44 11.24 -15.81
N LEU A 375 8.92 12.24 -15.08
CA LEU A 375 8.10 13.33 -14.59
C LEU A 375 7.55 14.20 -15.72
N VAL A 376 6.31 14.59 -15.57
CA VAL A 376 5.68 15.62 -16.41
C VAL A 376 6.37 16.95 -16.12
N THR A 377 6.96 17.54 -17.15
CA THR A 377 7.59 18.86 -17.02
C THR A 377 6.60 19.95 -17.43
N ALA A 378 6.60 21.06 -16.71
CA ALA A 378 5.93 22.30 -17.17
C ALA A 378 6.72 22.98 -18.29
N ASN A 379 7.23 22.21 -19.24
CA ASN A 379 8.01 22.75 -20.34
C ASN A 379 7.17 23.66 -21.22
N GLY A 380 7.58 24.89 -21.28
CA GLY A 380 7.11 25.87 -22.23
C GLY A 380 6.13 26.87 -21.68
N GLY A 381 6.26 27.24 -20.44
CA GLY A 381 5.52 28.38 -19.91
C GLY A 381 4.02 28.26 -20.19
N ALA A 382 3.20 28.47 -19.22
CA ALA A 382 1.76 28.65 -19.36
C ALA A 382 0.87 27.44 -19.71
N ASN A 383 1.42 26.31 -20.07
CA ASN A 383 0.60 25.14 -20.35
C ASN A 383 0.63 24.21 -19.16
N SER A 384 -0.29 24.43 -18.24
CA SER A 384 -0.72 23.37 -17.35
C SER A 384 -0.98 22.12 -18.19
N PRO A 385 -0.46 20.94 -17.83
CA PRO A 385 -0.83 19.72 -18.53
C PRO A 385 -2.34 19.62 -18.51
N SER A 386 -2.90 19.24 -19.63
CA SER A 386 -4.31 18.88 -19.69
C SER A 386 -4.54 17.69 -18.74
N PRO A 387 -5.68 17.57 -18.08
CA PRO A 387 -6.06 16.36 -17.36
C PRO A 387 -5.97 15.08 -18.22
N THR A 388 -5.95 15.23 -19.53
CA THR A 388 -5.78 14.13 -20.49
C THR A 388 -4.34 13.88 -20.92
N SER A 389 -3.37 14.68 -20.46
CA SER A 389 -1.96 14.44 -20.78
C SER A 389 -1.42 13.31 -19.92
N PRO A 390 -0.85 12.23 -20.50
CA PRO A 390 -0.21 11.19 -19.72
C PRO A 390 1.08 11.70 -19.08
N GLY A 391 1.45 11.15 -17.95
CA GLY A 391 2.72 11.42 -17.28
C GLY A 391 2.72 11.09 -15.79
N VAL A 392 3.90 11.16 -15.21
CA VAL A 392 4.16 10.92 -13.79
C VAL A 392 4.31 12.26 -13.09
N THR A 393 3.71 12.45 -11.92
CA THR A 393 3.88 13.65 -11.10
C THR A 393 4.83 13.43 -9.93
N GLY A 394 5.02 12.19 -9.51
CA GLY A 394 5.87 11.80 -8.40
C GLY A 394 5.75 10.32 -8.08
N LEU A 395 5.89 9.97 -6.81
CA LEU A 395 5.89 8.60 -6.30
C LEU A 395 4.70 8.33 -5.40
N PHE A 396 4.28 7.04 -5.36
CA PHE A 396 3.11 6.58 -4.60
C PHE A 396 3.50 5.52 -3.55
N GLY A 397 3.76 4.28 -3.99
CA GLY A 397 4.21 3.19 -3.13
C GLY A 397 5.72 3.26 -2.89
N LEU A 398 6.16 2.82 -1.71
CA LEU A 398 7.58 2.80 -1.35
C LEU A 398 7.91 1.60 -0.47
N ALA A 399 8.92 0.84 -0.87
CA ALA A 399 9.55 -0.19 -0.05
C ALA A 399 11.06 0.03 -0.04
N GLY A 400 11.72 -0.30 1.07
CA GLY A 400 13.16 -0.11 1.19
C GLY A 400 13.84 -1.17 2.05
N LYS A 401 15.13 -1.34 1.86
CA LYS A 401 16.01 -2.14 2.72
C LYS A 401 17.39 -1.50 2.84
N VAL A 402 18.02 -1.64 4.00
CA VAL A 402 19.38 -1.15 4.25
C VAL A 402 20.35 -2.30 4.03
N VAL A 403 21.35 -2.09 3.18
CA VAL A 403 22.37 -3.08 2.81
C VAL A 403 23.74 -2.43 2.83
N GLY A 404 24.59 -2.78 3.80
CA GLY A 404 25.98 -2.34 3.83
C GLY A 404 26.21 -0.83 3.87
N GLY A 405 25.28 -0.06 4.47
CA GLY A 405 25.37 1.40 4.55
C GLY A 405 24.72 2.12 3.37
N GLN A 406 24.18 1.37 2.42
CA GLN A 406 23.31 1.89 1.35
C GLN A 406 21.86 1.53 1.63
N VAL A 407 20.94 2.26 1.01
CA VAL A 407 19.51 2.03 1.06
C VAL A 407 19.03 1.73 -0.34
N GLU A 408 18.60 0.50 -0.58
CA GLU A 408 17.91 0.14 -1.81
C GLU A 408 16.42 0.44 -1.64
N LEU A 409 15.88 1.27 -2.52
CA LEU A 409 14.52 1.77 -2.47
C LEU A 409 13.79 1.43 -3.77
N PHE A 410 12.54 1.01 -3.63
CA PHE A 410 11.67 0.60 -4.71
C PHE A 410 10.38 1.39 -4.60
N ALA A 411 9.99 2.08 -5.67
CA ALA A 411 8.85 2.96 -5.64
C ALA A 411 7.96 2.77 -6.86
N THR A 412 6.67 2.98 -6.68
CA THR A 412 5.71 3.04 -7.78
C THR A 412 5.38 4.49 -8.11
N SER A 413 5.06 4.76 -9.37
CA SER A 413 4.75 6.10 -9.83
C SER A 413 3.38 6.58 -9.36
N TYR A 414 3.25 7.91 -9.22
CA TYR A 414 1.96 8.61 -9.14
C TYR A 414 1.66 9.26 -10.49
N GLY A 415 0.53 8.90 -11.11
CA GLY A 415 0.16 9.42 -12.44
C GLY A 415 -0.52 10.79 -12.38
N LEU A 416 -0.28 11.62 -13.40
CA LEU A 416 -0.95 12.90 -13.57
C LEU A 416 -2.46 12.73 -13.78
N ASN A 417 -2.85 11.71 -14.49
CA ASN A 417 -4.23 11.29 -14.65
C ASN A 417 -4.32 9.76 -14.54
N GLU A 418 -5.53 9.28 -14.41
CA GLU A 418 -5.85 7.89 -14.12
C GLU A 418 -5.55 6.92 -15.27
N LEU A 419 -5.26 7.43 -16.46
CA LEU A 419 -4.84 6.66 -17.64
C LEU A 419 -3.35 6.83 -17.96
N SER A 420 -2.59 7.49 -17.08
CA SER A 420 -1.14 7.61 -17.23
C SER A 420 -0.48 6.25 -17.04
N THR A 421 0.52 5.96 -17.90
CA THR A 421 1.34 4.75 -17.69
C THR A 421 2.01 4.78 -16.33
N SER A 422 1.86 3.71 -15.57
CA SER A 422 2.50 3.56 -14.26
C SER A 422 3.77 2.71 -14.35
N TYR A 423 4.69 2.95 -13.42
CA TYR A 423 6.02 2.37 -13.41
C TYR A 423 6.39 1.82 -12.04
N LEU A 424 7.24 0.80 -12.03
CA LEU A 424 8.04 0.40 -10.88
C LEU A 424 9.45 0.93 -11.08
N TYR A 425 9.96 1.66 -10.10
CA TYR A 425 11.31 2.23 -10.09
C TYR A 425 12.17 1.62 -9.00
N GLY A 426 13.48 1.65 -9.21
CA GLY A 426 14.48 1.35 -8.18
C GLY A 426 15.57 2.40 -8.14
N ILE A 427 16.07 2.70 -6.94
CA ILE A 427 17.20 3.60 -6.70
C ILE A 427 18.00 3.09 -5.50
N THR A 428 19.29 3.39 -5.49
CA THR A 428 20.14 3.18 -4.32
C THR A 428 20.68 4.53 -3.86
N ASP A 429 20.45 4.83 -2.57
CA ASP A 429 20.96 6.03 -1.90
C ASP A 429 21.96 5.64 -0.81
N THR A 430 22.97 6.45 -0.59
CA THR A 430 23.92 6.25 0.50
C THR A 430 23.35 6.79 1.81
N LEU A 431 23.20 5.91 2.81
CA LEU A 431 22.52 6.27 4.07
C LEU A 431 23.16 7.48 4.76
N SER A 432 24.48 7.64 4.67
CA SER A 432 25.24 8.72 5.32
C SER A 432 25.24 10.05 4.57
N ASP A 433 24.76 10.08 3.31
CA ASP A 433 24.74 11.32 2.53
C ASP A 433 23.69 12.26 3.11
N THR A 434 24.07 13.52 3.29
CA THR A 434 23.25 14.57 3.91
C THR A 434 23.03 15.76 3.00
N THR A 435 23.63 15.73 1.81
CA THR A 435 23.52 16.82 0.84
C THR A 435 23.25 16.27 -0.55
N LEU A 436 22.54 17.05 -1.35
CA LEU A 436 22.28 16.71 -2.75
C LEU A 436 23.58 16.58 -3.56
N ALA A 437 24.64 17.29 -3.19
CA ALA A 437 25.93 17.20 -3.87
C ALA A 437 26.54 15.79 -3.77
N GLU A 438 26.38 15.13 -2.62
CA GLU A 438 26.80 13.76 -2.39
C GLU A 438 25.94 12.78 -3.20
N ALA A 439 24.64 12.97 -3.22
CA ALA A 439 23.65 12.15 -3.94
C ALA A 439 23.46 12.54 -5.43
N SER A 440 24.26 13.47 -5.96
CA SER A 440 24.03 14.08 -7.30
C SER A 440 24.08 13.11 -8.48
N ASN A 441 24.71 11.96 -8.32
CA ASN A 441 24.81 10.90 -9.34
C ASN A 441 23.74 9.81 -9.18
N GLU A 442 22.92 9.87 -8.16
CA GLU A 442 21.85 8.90 -7.93
C GLU A 442 20.69 9.16 -8.88
N SER A 443 20.16 8.08 -9.43
CA SER A 443 19.10 8.16 -10.44
C SER A 443 18.25 6.90 -10.39
N PHE A 444 16.97 7.08 -10.56
CA PHE A 444 16.03 5.98 -10.69
C PHE A 444 16.25 5.17 -11.97
N SER A 445 16.14 3.86 -11.82
CA SER A 445 16.03 2.91 -12.93
C SER A 445 14.59 2.44 -13.04
N VAL A 446 14.04 2.38 -14.27
CA VAL A 446 12.75 1.73 -14.52
C VAL A 446 12.96 0.22 -14.42
N LEU A 447 12.28 -0.42 -13.49
CA LEU A 447 12.34 -1.87 -13.27
C LEU A 447 11.21 -2.61 -13.99
N ASP A 448 10.03 -1.98 -14.05
CA ASP A 448 8.87 -2.47 -14.80
C ASP A 448 8.00 -1.30 -15.27
N THR A 449 7.27 -1.55 -16.35
CA THR A 449 6.31 -0.61 -16.93
C THR A 449 4.98 -1.33 -17.07
N ALA A 450 3.92 -0.76 -16.55
CA ALA A 450 2.58 -1.32 -16.65
C ALA A 450 2.19 -1.58 -18.10
N ALA A 451 1.64 -2.75 -18.37
CA ALA A 451 1.04 -3.05 -19.64
C ALA A 451 -0.16 -2.12 -19.92
N ASP A 452 -0.47 -1.93 -21.20
CA ASP A 452 -1.65 -1.14 -21.59
C ASP A 452 -2.93 -1.67 -20.90
N GLY A 453 -3.70 -0.79 -20.30
CA GLY A 453 -4.88 -1.15 -19.51
C GLY A 453 -4.58 -1.76 -18.15
N THR A 454 -3.37 -1.59 -17.62
CA THR A 454 -2.97 -2.03 -16.29
C THR A 454 -2.32 -0.89 -15.54
N ASP A 455 -2.59 -0.80 -14.23
CA ASP A 455 -1.96 0.14 -13.32
C ASP A 455 -1.20 -0.57 -12.22
N ILE A 456 0.08 -0.19 -12.04
CA ILE A 456 0.89 -0.56 -10.88
C ILE A 456 0.52 0.37 -9.73
N ARG A 457 0.28 -0.21 -8.54
CA ARG A 457 -0.16 0.53 -7.35
C ARG A 457 0.84 0.45 -6.20
N GLY A 458 0.72 -0.52 -5.33
CA GLY A 458 1.58 -0.68 -4.17
C GLY A 458 2.82 -1.51 -4.45
N VAL A 459 3.81 -1.39 -3.57
CA VAL A 459 5.04 -2.19 -3.59
C VAL A 459 5.45 -2.56 -2.16
N ALA A 460 5.87 -3.81 -1.96
CA ALA A 460 6.39 -4.30 -0.69
C ALA A 460 7.35 -5.48 -0.91
N PHE A 461 8.20 -5.78 0.06
CA PHE A 461 8.97 -7.04 0.03
C PHE A 461 8.06 -8.23 0.32
N ALA A 462 8.36 -9.34 -0.33
CA ALA A 462 7.67 -10.61 -0.14
C ALA A 462 7.67 -11.04 1.34
N PRO A 463 6.60 -11.66 1.83
CA PRO A 463 6.52 -12.08 3.21
C PRO A 463 7.46 -13.26 3.47
N VAL A 464 8.02 -13.32 4.67
CA VAL A 464 8.98 -14.35 5.07
C VAL A 464 8.25 -15.46 5.85
N PRO A 465 8.42 -16.73 5.46
CA PRO A 465 7.83 -17.84 6.22
C PRO A 465 8.32 -17.89 7.66
N LEU A 466 7.48 -18.35 8.59
CA LEU A 466 7.92 -18.66 9.96
C LEU A 466 9.12 -19.61 9.92
N PRO A 467 10.18 -19.35 10.72
CA PRO A 467 11.29 -20.28 10.82
C PRO A 467 10.78 -21.68 11.19
N GLY A 468 11.28 -22.72 10.51
CA GLY A 468 10.86 -24.10 10.76
C GLY A 468 11.03 -24.58 12.19
N SER A 469 11.90 -23.93 12.98
CA SER A 469 12.08 -24.16 14.42
C SER A 469 10.80 -23.88 15.25
N VAL A 470 9.94 -22.97 14.82
CA VAL A 470 8.66 -22.68 15.48
C VAL A 470 7.70 -23.87 15.34
N TRP A 471 7.66 -24.50 14.17
CA TRP A 471 6.86 -25.71 13.95
C TRP A 471 7.36 -26.89 14.76
N LEU A 472 8.68 -27.03 14.97
CA LEU A 472 9.29 -28.05 15.82
C LEU A 472 8.95 -27.80 17.29
N MET A 473 8.93 -26.56 17.77
CA MET A 473 8.49 -26.23 19.13
C MET A 473 7.01 -26.56 19.37
N ILE A 474 6.13 -26.18 18.45
CA ILE A 474 4.69 -26.46 18.55
C ILE A 474 4.44 -27.97 18.55
N SER A 475 5.08 -28.73 17.65
CA SER A 475 4.95 -30.16 17.57
C SER A 475 5.52 -30.85 18.83
N GLY A 476 6.62 -30.34 19.37
CA GLY A 476 7.22 -30.82 20.65
C GLY A 476 6.30 -30.58 21.84
N LEU A 477 5.68 -29.43 21.96
CA LEU A 477 4.70 -29.09 23.00
C LEU A 477 3.43 -29.95 22.90
N CYS A 478 2.93 -30.19 21.70
CA CYS A 478 1.80 -31.11 21.48
C CYS A 478 2.15 -32.56 21.89
N ALA A 479 3.33 -33.03 21.55
CA ALA A 479 3.81 -34.38 21.95
C ALA A 479 3.96 -34.51 23.48
N LEU A 480 4.48 -33.49 24.15
CA LEU A 480 4.58 -33.44 25.62
C LEU A 480 3.20 -33.39 26.29
N GLY A 481 2.24 -32.62 25.72
CA GLY A 481 0.87 -32.56 26.21
C GLY A 481 0.13 -33.91 26.13
N ILE A 482 0.35 -34.66 25.05
CA ILE A 482 -0.24 -36.01 24.86
C ILE A 482 0.43 -37.01 25.82
N GLY A 483 1.76 -36.91 26.02
CA GLY A 483 2.50 -37.76 26.96
C GLY A 483 2.09 -37.55 28.42
N ALA A 484 1.81 -36.30 28.81
CA ALA A 484 1.36 -35.97 30.18
C ALA A 484 -0.07 -36.46 30.46
N ARG A 485 -0.96 -36.51 29.48
CA ARG A 485 -2.30 -37.09 29.62
C ARG A 485 -2.29 -38.59 29.80
N ARG A 486 -1.39 -39.32 29.14
CA ARG A 486 -1.29 -40.80 29.27
C ARG A 486 -0.79 -41.24 30.64
N ARG A 487 -0.04 -40.42 31.37
CA ARG A 487 0.44 -40.73 32.73
C ARG A 487 -0.60 -40.51 33.85
N ARG A 488 -1.76 -39.94 33.56
CA ARG A 488 -2.86 -39.74 34.54
C ARG A 488 -3.90 -40.85 34.51
N PHE A 489 -3.77 -41.84 33.63
CA PHE A 489 -4.69 -42.98 33.47
C PHE A 489 -3.97 -44.35 33.60
N ALA A 490 -2.78 -44.37 34.15
CA ALA A 490 -2.04 -45.61 34.51
C ALA A 490 -1.90 -45.72 36.04
#